data_41186992946da4cc3f311d06d0c295b8
#
_entry.id   41186992946da4cc3f311d06d0c295b8
#
_cell.length_a   1.000
_cell.length_b   1.000
_cell.length_c   1.000
_cell.angle_alpha   90.00
_cell.angle_beta   90.00
_cell.angle_gamma   90.00
#
_symmetry.space_group_name_H-M   'P 1'
#
loop_
_entity.id
_entity.type
_entity.pdbx_description
1 polymer ?
#
loop_
_entity_poly.entity_id
_entity_poly.type
_entity_poly.pdbx_seq_one_letter_code
_entity_poly.pdbx_strand_id
1 'polypeptide(L)'
;MRTVLWSQKSTVLHKISRGKKIAVMLVAVATMGACASLGSGVFQEPIVTFKDIKVRGLGLSGGTLDAYVNVYNPNGFRLDATRLTYNVMVGQNQLGTGALDSRFTVQDKDSTTVRIPIDFTYAGIGAAGTQMMQQGSVPYTITGDVTVATPLGNFTRPYTGTGRFSAFGGAQNSR
;
A
#
# COMPACT_ATOMS: atom_id res chain seq x y z
N MET A 1 -34.68 -4.43 -86.77
CA MET A 1 -34.63 -5.51 -85.73
C MET A 1 -33.34 -5.41 -85.03
N ARG A 2 -33.31 -4.90 -83.80
CA ARG A 2 -32.12 -4.75 -82.95
C ARG A 2 -32.40 -5.45 -81.61
N THR A 3 -31.76 -6.54 -81.42
CA THR A 3 -31.81 -7.30 -80.18
C THR A 3 -30.76 -6.74 -79.21
N VAL A 4 -31.20 -6.22 -78.07
CA VAL A 4 -30.30 -5.72 -76.99
C VAL A 4 -30.08 -6.84 -76.02
N LEU A 5 -28.81 -7.29 -75.91
CA LEU A 5 -28.32 -8.25 -74.92
C LEU A 5 -28.06 -7.52 -73.58
N TRP A 6 -28.78 -7.85 -72.53
CA TRP A 6 -28.54 -7.41 -71.19
C TRP A 6 -27.48 -8.33 -70.52
N SER A 7 -26.34 -7.74 -70.22
CA SER A 7 -25.27 -8.40 -69.44
C SER A 7 -25.69 -8.44 -67.97
N GLN A 8 -25.91 -9.63 -67.49
CA GLN A 8 -26.11 -9.91 -66.05
C GLN A 8 -24.77 -9.79 -65.33
N LYS A 9 -24.58 -8.71 -64.54
CA LYS A 9 -23.48 -8.65 -63.54
C LYS A 9 -23.88 -9.46 -62.32
N SER A 10 -23.27 -10.63 -62.15
CA SER A 10 -23.37 -11.46 -60.95
C SER A 10 -22.68 -10.72 -59.78
N THR A 11 -23.44 -10.14 -58.90
CA THR A 11 -22.98 -9.64 -57.60
C THR A 11 -22.76 -10.82 -56.67
N VAL A 12 -21.50 -11.22 -56.47
CA VAL A 12 -21.12 -12.19 -55.42
C VAL A 12 -21.22 -11.51 -54.09
N LEU A 13 -22.37 -11.64 -53.46
CA LEU A 13 -22.55 -11.27 -52.05
C LEU A 13 -21.76 -12.21 -51.17
N HIS A 14 -20.64 -11.73 -50.68
CA HIS A 14 -19.85 -12.43 -49.68
C HIS A 14 -20.61 -12.47 -48.34
N LYS A 15 -21.38 -13.55 -48.14
CA LYS A 15 -22.14 -13.82 -46.92
C LYS A 15 -21.12 -14.16 -45.81
N ILE A 16 -20.53 -13.12 -45.23
CA ILE A 16 -19.67 -13.28 -44.04
C ILE A 16 -20.58 -13.67 -42.88
N SER A 17 -20.51 -14.91 -42.50
CA SER A 17 -21.26 -15.55 -41.42
C SER A 17 -21.18 -14.70 -40.15
N ARG A 18 -22.33 -14.21 -39.67
CA ARG A 18 -22.47 -13.42 -38.44
C ARG A 18 -21.85 -14.13 -37.22
N GLY A 19 -21.81 -15.47 -37.22
CA GLY A 19 -21.22 -16.26 -36.15
C GLY A 19 -19.71 -16.10 -35.99
N LYS A 20 -18.94 -15.90 -37.09
CA LYS A 20 -17.48 -15.70 -37.00
C LYS A 20 -17.11 -14.33 -36.44
N LYS A 21 -17.90 -13.29 -36.69
CA LYS A 21 -17.66 -11.95 -36.11
C LYS A 21 -17.97 -11.88 -34.61
N ILE A 22 -18.98 -12.60 -34.16
CA ILE A 22 -19.34 -12.72 -32.73
C ILE A 22 -18.28 -13.54 -32.01
N ALA A 23 -17.75 -14.63 -32.56
CA ALA A 23 -16.70 -15.42 -31.98
C ALA A 23 -15.38 -14.64 -31.82
N VAL A 24 -14.98 -13.85 -32.83
CA VAL A 24 -13.78 -13.01 -32.77
C VAL A 24 -13.95 -11.90 -31.74
N MET A 25 -15.12 -11.29 -31.61
CA MET A 25 -15.40 -10.24 -30.62
C MET A 25 -15.43 -10.78 -29.19
N LEU A 26 -15.96 -12.00 -28.96
CA LEU A 26 -15.93 -12.68 -27.65
C LEU A 26 -14.51 -13.05 -27.21
N VAL A 27 -13.65 -13.50 -28.13
CA VAL A 27 -12.24 -13.79 -27.82
C VAL A 27 -11.48 -12.50 -27.48
N ALA A 28 -11.73 -11.38 -28.15
CA ALA A 28 -11.09 -10.09 -27.86
C ALA A 28 -11.49 -9.52 -26.50
N VAL A 29 -12.73 -9.73 -26.05
CA VAL A 29 -13.21 -9.29 -24.72
C VAL A 29 -12.62 -10.19 -23.61
N ALA A 30 -12.44 -11.49 -23.86
CA ALA A 30 -11.86 -12.40 -22.87
C ALA A 30 -10.36 -12.12 -22.59
N THR A 31 -9.61 -11.58 -23.56
CA THR A 31 -8.20 -11.25 -23.37
C THR A 31 -7.96 -9.93 -22.61
N MET A 32 -8.93 -9.02 -22.56
CA MET A 32 -8.81 -7.78 -21.78
C MET A 32 -9.05 -7.99 -20.26
N GLY A 33 -9.75 -9.05 -19.86
CA GLY A 33 -9.98 -9.37 -18.45
C GLY A 33 -8.82 -10.08 -17.75
N ALA A 34 -7.89 -10.69 -18.50
CA ALA A 34 -6.80 -11.46 -17.93
C ALA A 34 -5.66 -10.60 -17.35
N CYS A 35 -5.51 -9.33 -17.78
CA CYS A 35 -4.47 -8.45 -17.27
C CYS A 35 -4.80 -7.79 -15.92
N ALA A 36 -6.08 -7.73 -15.52
CA ALA A 36 -6.48 -7.11 -14.26
C ALA A 36 -6.22 -8.01 -13.04
N SER A 37 -6.15 -9.33 -13.23
CA SER A 37 -5.93 -10.30 -12.15
C SER A 37 -4.45 -10.64 -11.90
N LEU A 38 -3.55 -10.28 -12.82
CA LEU A 38 -2.11 -10.54 -12.68
C LEU A 38 -1.38 -9.54 -11.76
N GLY A 39 -2.00 -8.37 -11.46
CA GLY A 39 -1.39 -7.34 -10.62
C GLY A 39 -1.71 -7.42 -9.12
N SER A 40 -2.82 -8.04 -8.73
CA SER A 40 -3.29 -8.07 -7.34
C SER A 40 -2.81 -9.29 -6.53
N GLY A 41 -2.25 -10.31 -7.19
CA GLY A 41 -1.76 -11.53 -6.54
C GLY A 41 -0.25 -11.58 -6.27
N VAL A 42 0.51 -10.57 -6.71
CA VAL A 42 1.99 -10.64 -6.70
C VAL A 42 2.61 -9.88 -5.53
N PHE A 43 1.94 -8.86 -4.98
CA PHE A 43 2.45 -8.07 -3.87
C PHE A 43 1.70 -8.39 -2.58
N GLN A 44 2.43 -8.85 -1.58
CA GLN A 44 1.95 -9.01 -0.20
C GLN A 44 2.49 -7.86 0.64
N GLU A 45 1.61 -7.27 1.46
CA GLU A 45 2.02 -6.18 2.35
C GLU A 45 3.07 -6.67 3.36
N PRO A 46 4.13 -5.88 3.59
CA PRO A 46 5.11 -6.19 4.62
C PRO A 46 4.48 -6.25 5.99
N ILE A 47 4.96 -7.19 6.81
CA ILE A 47 4.52 -7.32 8.20
C ILE A 47 5.44 -6.48 9.07
N VAL A 48 4.86 -5.51 9.78
CA VAL A 48 5.59 -4.62 10.68
C VAL A 48 5.32 -5.01 12.12
N THR A 49 6.38 -5.30 12.87
CA THR A 49 6.30 -5.65 14.30
C THR A 49 7.10 -4.63 15.09
N PHE A 50 6.49 -4.08 16.12
CA PHE A 50 7.17 -3.20 17.07
C PHE A 50 8.24 -3.96 17.86
N LYS A 51 9.40 -3.32 18.08
CA LYS A 51 10.53 -3.91 18.79
C LYS A 51 10.95 -3.13 20.02
N ASP A 52 11.18 -1.80 19.89
CA ASP A 52 11.71 -0.96 20.97
C ASP A 52 11.42 0.53 20.73
N ILE A 53 11.49 1.34 21.80
CA ILE A 53 11.43 2.80 21.74
C ILE A 53 12.60 3.39 22.54
N LYS A 54 13.25 4.41 21.98
CA LYS A 54 14.29 5.19 22.68
C LYS A 54 13.99 6.68 22.57
N VAL A 55 13.85 7.35 23.71
CA VAL A 55 13.72 8.82 23.73
C VAL A 55 15.08 9.42 23.38
N ARG A 56 15.07 10.36 22.42
CA ARG A 56 16.27 11.03 21.92
C ARG A 56 16.46 12.41 22.52
N GLY A 57 15.35 13.12 22.72
CA GLY A 57 15.38 14.48 23.27
C GLY A 57 14.04 14.92 23.74
N LEU A 58 14.04 15.84 24.69
CA LEU A 58 12.86 16.49 25.23
C LEU A 58 12.97 18.01 25.06
N GLY A 59 11.92 18.64 24.59
CA GLY A 59 11.77 20.06 24.42
C GLY A 59 10.68 20.64 25.33
N LEU A 60 10.22 21.87 25.07
CA LEU A 60 9.22 22.54 25.89
C LEU A 60 7.78 22.02 25.64
N SER A 61 7.45 21.61 24.41
CA SER A 61 6.10 21.18 24.02
C SER A 61 5.99 19.71 23.62
N GLY A 62 7.11 19.00 23.60
CA GLY A 62 7.21 17.61 23.18
C GLY A 62 8.65 17.17 23.12
N GLY A 63 8.95 16.20 22.24
CA GLY A 63 10.31 15.68 22.08
C GLY A 63 10.43 14.80 20.83
N THR A 64 11.57 14.15 20.73
CA THR A 64 11.84 13.17 19.69
C THR A 64 12.13 11.81 20.29
N LEU A 65 11.65 10.77 19.64
CA LEU A 65 11.96 9.38 19.97
C LEU A 65 12.30 8.60 18.70
N ASP A 66 13.03 7.51 18.86
CA ASP A 66 13.25 6.51 17.84
C ASP A 66 12.40 5.28 18.14
N ALA A 67 11.48 4.94 17.26
CA ALA A 67 10.82 3.66 17.26
C ALA A 67 11.60 2.67 16.40
N TYR A 68 11.89 1.50 16.96
CA TYR A 68 12.50 0.40 16.23
C TYR A 68 11.42 -0.61 15.86
N VAL A 69 11.27 -0.84 14.57
CA VAL A 69 10.31 -1.82 14.06
C VAL A 69 11.02 -2.86 13.23
N ASN A 70 10.55 -4.10 13.32
CA ASN A 70 10.99 -5.17 12.44
C ASN A 70 10.03 -5.26 11.27
N VAL A 71 10.54 -5.12 10.04
CA VAL A 71 9.77 -5.18 8.80
C VAL A 71 10.11 -6.49 8.11
N TYR A 72 9.16 -7.41 8.03
CA TYR A 72 9.27 -8.66 7.29
C TYR A 72 8.69 -8.50 5.89
N ASN A 73 9.42 -8.89 4.87
CA ASN A 73 8.98 -8.89 3.48
C ASN A 73 8.47 -10.30 3.10
N PRO A 74 7.15 -10.50 2.96
CA PRO A 74 6.60 -11.81 2.56
C PRO A 74 6.72 -12.08 1.05
N ASN A 75 7.25 -11.14 0.27
CA ASN A 75 7.36 -11.27 -1.18
C ASN A 75 8.62 -12.04 -1.58
N GLY A 76 8.60 -12.64 -2.77
CA GLY A 76 9.76 -13.30 -3.39
C GLY A 76 10.67 -12.33 -4.17
N PHE A 77 10.67 -11.05 -3.80
CA PHE A 77 11.52 -10.01 -4.36
C PHE A 77 11.87 -8.97 -3.29
N ARG A 78 13.00 -8.31 -3.48
CA ARG A 78 13.52 -7.28 -2.58
C ARG A 78 12.63 -6.03 -2.62
N LEU A 79 12.40 -5.43 -1.46
CA LEU A 79 11.73 -4.15 -1.31
C LEU A 79 12.75 -3.05 -0.97
N ASP A 80 12.82 -2.03 -1.80
CA ASP A 80 13.68 -0.85 -1.59
C ASP A 80 12.79 0.36 -1.29
N ALA A 81 12.62 0.71 -0.02
CA ALA A 81 11.94 1.93 0.39
C ALA A 81 12.93 3.10 0.39
N THR A 82 12.56 4.21 -0.24
CA THR A 82 13.41 5.41 -0.34
C THR A 82 12.93 6.54 0.54
N ARG A 83 11.65 6.53 0.91
CA ARG A 83 11.03 7.49 1.80
C ARG A 83 9.83 6.88 2.50
N LEU A 84 9.63 7.25 3.76
CA LEU A 84 8.45 6.92 4.55
C LEU A 84 8.03 8.18 5.32
N THR A 85 6.78 8.62 5.19
CA THR A 85 6.18 9.62 6.06
C THR A 85 5.15 8.96 6.96
N TYR A 86 4.94 9.51 8.13
CA TYR A 86 3.96 8.96 9.08
C TYR A 86 3.39 10.05 9.98
N ASN A 87 2.12 9.87 10.32
CA ASN A 87 1.38 10.63 11.31
C ASN A 87 0.64 9.64 12.20
N VAL A 88 0.91 9.70 13.50
CA VAL A 88 0.33 8.81 14.50
C VAL A 88 -0.71 9.57 15.29
N MET A 89 -1.95 9.10 15.24
CA MET A 89 -3.10 9.66 15.94
C MET A 89 -3.56 8.73 17.06
N VAL A 90 -3.94 9.30 18.19
CA VAL A 90 -4.64 8.63 19.31
C VAL A 90 -5.97 9.34 19.52
N GLY A 91 -7.04 8.71 19.07
CA GLY A 91 -8.33 9.39 18.95
C GLY A 91 -8.23 10.59 18.01
N GLN A 92 -8.52 11.78 18.53
CA GLN A 92 -8.41 13.05 17.78
C GLN A 92 -7.08 13.78 18.01
N ASN A 93 -6.20 13.25 18.86
CA ASN A 93 -4.95 13.92 19.20
C ASN A 93 -3.80 13.33 18.38
N GLN A 94 -2.99 14.22 17.82
CA GLN A 94 -1.73 13.83 17.19
C GLN A 94 -0.74 13.42 18.28
N LEU A 95 -0.38 12.14 18.29
CA LEU A 95 0.66 11.61 19.17
C LEU A 95 2.04 12.02 18.68
N GLY A 96 2.27 11.84 17.38
CA GLY A 96 3.55 12.18 16.77
C GLY A 96 3.50 12.09 15.25
N THR A 97 4.53 12.66 14.63
CA THR A 97 4.71 12.67 13.18
C THR A 97 6.19 12.57 12.84
N GLY A 98 6.50 12.28 11.59
CA GLY A 98 7.86 12.31 11.11
C GLY A 98 8.02 11.80 9.68
N ALA A 99 9.28 11.79 9.26
CA ALA A 99 9.68 11.24 7.97
C ALA A 99 11.00 10.48 8.12
N LEU A 100 11.12 9.41 7.38
CA LEU A 100 12.36 8.68 7.15
C LEU A 100 12.74 8.88 5.69
N ASP A 101 13.71 9.75 5.43
CA ASP A 101 14.20 10.06 4.08
C ASP A 101 15.45 9.21 3.71
N SER A 102 15.77 8.22 4.55
CA SER A 102 16.85 7.28 4.30
C SER A 102 16.34 6.00 3.66
N ARG A 103 17.06 5.56 2.63
CA ARG A 103 16.75 4.28 1.98
C ARG A 103 16.94 3.12 2.97
N PHE A 104 15.98 2.21 3.01
CA PHE A 104 16.14 0.91 3.64
C PHE A 104 15.67 -0.20 2.69
N THR A 105 16.35 -1.33 2.79
CA THR A 105 16.08 -2.50 1.96
C THR A 105 15.64 -3.65 2.83
N VAL A 106 14.59 -4.35 2.41
CA VAL A 106 14.18 -5.63 2.99
C VAL A 106 14.31 -6.70 1.91
N GLN A 107 15.21 -7.65 2.12
CA GLN A 107 15.41 -8.74 1.16
C GLN A 107 14.15 -9.61 1.04
N ASP A 108 14.08 -10.42 0.00
CA ASP A 108 13.01 -11.38 -0.21
C ASP A 108 12.94 -12.38 0.95
N LYS A 109 11.71 -12.61 1.46
CA LYS A 109 11.44 -13.54 2.58
C LYS A 109 12.27 -13.29 3.83
N ASP A 110 12.77 -12.05 4.01
CA ASP A 110 13.65 -11.67 5.12
C ASP A 110 13.08 -10.49 5.92
N SER A 111 13.74 -10.15 7.04
CA SER A 111 13.37 -9.09 7.95
C SER A 111 14.50 -8.09 8.17
N THR A 112 14.13 -6.82 8.24
CA THR A 112 15.07 -5.74 8.55
C THR A 112 14.54 -4.90 9.73
N THR A 113 15.41 -4.56 10.69
CA THR A 113 15.05 -3.59 11.74
C THR A 113 15.22 -2.17 11.19
N VAL A 114 14.13 -1.42 11.16
CA VAL A 114 14.09 -0.02 10.72
C VAL A 114 13.93 0.88 11.92
N ARG A 115 14.75 1.94 11.98
CA ARG A 115 14.66 3.00 12.99
C ARG A 115 13.79 4.13 12.41
N ILE A 116 12.71 4.46 13.09
CA ILE A 116 11.73 5.46 12.70
C ILE A 116 11.79 6.61 13.70
N PRO A 117 12.34 7.79 13.34
CA PRO A 117 12.33 8.96 14.22
C PRO A 117 10.91 9.53 14.30
N ILE A 118 10.41 9.83 15.50
CA ILE A 118 9.08 10.36 15.73
C ILE A 118 9.18 11.63 16.58
N ASP A 119 8.67 12.73 16.06
CA ASP A 119 8.46 13.94 16.82
C ASP A 119 7.09 13.86 17.52
N PHE A 120 7.08 13.84 18.85
CA PHE A 120 5.88 13.71 19.66
C PHE A 120 5.54 14.98 20.42
N THR A 121 4.25 15.14 20.76
CA THR A 121 3.77 16.23 21.61
C THR A 121 3.40 15.72 22.99
N TYR A 122 3.59 16.55 24.04
CA TYR A 122 3.13 16.20 25.39
C TYR A 122 1.60 16.07 25.49
N ALA A 123 0.86 16.84 24.67
CA ALA A 123 -0.59 16.70 24.57
C ALA A 123 -0.99 15.32 24.03
N GLY A 124 -0.30 14.83 22.99
CA GLY A 124 -0.54 13.49 22.43
C GLY A 124 -0.20 12.37 23.43
N ILE A 125 0.94 12.49 24.12
CA ILE A 125 1.33 11.55 25.18
C ILE A 125 0.32 11.57 26.33
N GLY A 126 -0.14 12.75 26.75
CA GLY A 126 -1.16 12.89 27.81
C GLY A 126 -2.49 12.25 27.42
N ALA A 127 -2.94 12.45 26.18
CA ALA A 127 -4.14 11.80 25.65
C ALA A 127 -4.01 10.27 25.62
N ALA A 128 -2.86 9.75 25.19
CA ALA A 128 -2.59 8.32 25.19
C ALA A 128 -2.56 7.75 26.61
N GLY A 129 -1.92 8.45 27.55
CA GLY A 129 -1.88 8.08 28.98
C GLY A 129 -3.26 8.03 29.60
N THR A 130 -4.10 9.02 29.35
CA THR A 130 -5.49 9.05 29.83
C THR A 130 -6.30 7.86 29.29
N GLN A 131 -6.20 7.55 28.03
CA GLN A 131 -6.86 6.37 27.44
C GLN A 131 -6.35 5.06 28.03
N MET A 132 -5.04 4.95 28.25
CA MET A 132 -4.44 3.77 28.89
C MET A 132 -5.01 3.56 30.30
N MET A 133 -5.11 4.61 31.08
CA MET A 133 -5.65 4.54 32.45
C MET A 133 -7.13 4.19 32.47
N GLN A 134 -7.92 4.70 31.52
CA GLN A 134 -9.38 4.49 31.48
C GLN A 134 -9.76 3.14 30.84
N GLN A 135 -9.04 2.68 29.84
CA GLN A 135 -9.43 1.55 28.98
C GLN A 135 -8.43 0.39 29.01
N GLY A 136 -7.29 0.54 29.69
CA GLY A 136 -6.20 -0.45 29.68
C GLY A 136 -5.50 -0.63 28.35
N SER A 137 -5.90 0.16 27.35
CA SER A 137 -5.33 0.11 26.01
C SER A 137 -5.53 1.42 25.26
N VAL A 138 -4.66 1.68 24.30
CA VAL A 138 -4.66 2.89 23.48
C VAL A 138 -4.84 2.50 22.01
N PRO A 139 -6.00 2.75 21.39
CA PRO A 139 -6.17 2.59 19.96
C PRO A 139 -5.40 3.72 19.25
N TYR A 140 -4.69 3.36 18.18
CA TYR A 140 -3.97 4.32 17.36
C TYR A 140 -4.26 4.13 15.88
N THR A 141 -4.12 5.21 15.12
CA THR A 141 -4.14 5.20 13.67
C THR A 141 -2.83 5.80 13.15
N ILE A 142 -2.20 5.13 12.20
CA ILE A 142 -1.03 5.63 11.50
C ILE A 142 -1.41 5.86 10.05
N THR A 143 -1.13 7.05 9.54
CA THR A 143 -1.30 7.42 8.13
C THR A 143 -0.01 7.97 7.58
N GLY A 144 0.23 7.80 6.29
CA GLY A 144 1.43 8.33 5.65
C GLY A 144 1.58 7.84 4.23
N ASP A 145 2.77 8.11 3.69
CA ASP A 145 3.15 7.68 2.35
C ASP A 145 4.45 6.88 2.40
N VAL A 146 4.52 5.83 1.62
CA VAL A 146 5.75 5.07 1.36
C VAL A 146 6.14 5.23 -0.10
N THR A 147 7.39 5.58 -0.34
CA THR A 147 7.98 5.63 -1.68
C THR A 147 8.93 4.44 -1.87
N VAL A 148 8.66 3.65 -2.89
CA VAL A 148 9.43 2.46 -3.24
C VAL A 148 10.15 2.68 -4.56
N ALA A 149 11.43 2.36 -4.62
CA ALA A 149 12.20 2.37 -5.85
C ALA A 149 11.93 1.08 -6.65
N THR A 150 11.69 1.25 -7.94
CA THR A 150 11.55 0.15 -8.90
C THR A 150 12.40 0.43 -10.15
N PRO A 151 12.63 -0.55 -11.02
CA PRO A 151 13.32 -0.34 -12.29
C PRO A 151 12.63 0.68 -13.22
N LEU A 152 11.33 0.94 -13.02
CA LEU A 152 10.54 1.90 -13.80
C LEU A 152 10.47 3.30 -13.15
N GLY A 153 11.13 3.50 -12.01
CA GLY A 153 11.13 4.75 -11.24
C GLY A 153 10.60 4.58 -9.82
N ASN A 154 10.43 5.70 -9.13
CA ASN A 154 9.91 5.71 -7.77
C ASN A 154 8.38 5.79 -7.78
N PHE A 155 7.73 4.93 -7.00
CA PHE A 155 6.29 4.93 -6.80
C PHE A 155 5.95 5.27 -5.35
N THR A 156 5.10 6.27 -5.16
CA THR A 156 4.57 6.64 -3.84
C THR A 156 3.17 6.07 -3.67
N ARG A 157 2.94 5.46 -2.51
CA ARG A 157 1.65 4.90 -2.12
C ARG A 157 1.25 5.39 -0.73
N PRO A 158 0.04 5.93 -0.57
CA PRO A 158 -0.51 6.18 0.75
C PRO A 158 -0.78 4.87 1.47
N TYR A 159 -0.62 4.88 2.80
CA TYR A 159 -0.98 3.77 3.66
C TYR A 159 -1.73 4.25 4.90
N THR A 160 -2.54 3.37 5.45
CA THR A 160 -3.23 3.56 6.73
C THR A 160 -3.15 2.27 7.51
N GLY A 161 -2.68 2.37 8.74
CA GLY A 161 -2.64 1.26 9.68
C GLY A 161 -3.42 1.63 10.94
N THR A 162 -4.13 0.68 11.52
CA THR A 162 -4.76 0.82 12.82
C THR A 162 -4.25 -0.26 13.74
N GLY A 163 -4.19 0.05 15.01
CA GLY A 163 -3.73 -0.91 16.00
C GLY A 163 -4.15 -0.49 17.39
N ARG A 164 -3.78 -1.33 18.36
CA ARG A 164 -4.03 -1.08 19.77
C ARG A 164 -2.78 -1.43 20.57
N PHE A 165 -2.36 -0.51 21.38
CA PHE A 165 -1.29 -0.74 22.35
C PHE A 165 -1.91 -1.04 23.72
N SER A 166 -1.48 -2.10 24.38
CA SER A 166 -1.92 -2.46 25.74
C SER A 166 -0.72 -2.60 26.67
N ALA A 167 -0.91 -2.21 27.93
CA ALA A 167 0.18 -2.26 28.94
C ALA A 167 0.71 -3.68 29.19
N PHE A 168 -0.12 -4.70 28.93
CA PHE A 168 0.19 -6.09 29.27
C PHE A 168 0.43 -6.99 28.04
N GLY A 169 0.29 -6.49 26.80
CA GLY A 169 0.32 -7.34 25.62
C GLY A 169 1.07 -6.76 24.42
N GLY A 170 1.71 -5.61 24.56
CA GLY A 170 2.39 -4.96 23.42
C GLY A 170 1.41 -4.43 22.34
N ALA A 171 1.94 -4.01 21.21
CA ALA A 171 1.15 -3.52 20.08
C ALA A 171 0.52 -4.68 19.30
N GLN A 172 -0.79 -4.66 19.16
CA GLN A 172 -1.54 -5.58 18.29
C GLN A 172 -2.04 -4.81 17.07
N ASN A 173 -1.68 -5.27 15.90
CA ASN A 173 -2.22 -4.74 14.65
C ASN A 173 -3.55 -5.44 14.35
N SER A 174 -4.62 -4.66 14.27
CA SER A 174 -5.87 -5.12 13.65
C SER A 174 -5.77 -4.87 12.14
N ARG A 175 -5.98 -5.92 11.37
CA ARG A 175 -6.13 -5.86 9.91
C ARG A 175 -7.50 -5.32 9.56
#